data_bf4f35f5ff0f88e5174c791b85edd75b
#
_entry.id   bf4f35f5ff0f88e5174c791b85edd75b
#
_cell.length_a   1.000
_cell.length_b   1.000
_cell.length_c   1.000
_cell.angle_alpha   90.00
_cell.angle_beta   90.00
_cell.angle_gamma   90.00
#
_symmetry.space_group_name_H-M   'P 1'
#
loop_
_entity.id
_entity.type
_entity.pdbx_description
1 polymer ?
#
loop_
_entity_poly.entity_id
_entity_poly.type
_entity_poly.pdbx_seq_one_letter_code
_entity_poly.pdbx_strand_id
1 'polypeptide(L)'
;MGRFFPYADIPAIIDNMKANKDSTSYNNTFLYPKDGAGSFIQILYDSLNHSKVLLGHKVVKIDNENKTAELDDGSKITYGYLINTSPLNHFLDYFEGKEFKNLQEALSYNKVLVFNLGFNKKSKYTEEHWMYIPDKKVNFYRIGFYDNILDADKLSMYIEIGYGKNDVITDADVETQLKLTLENLHKLGIIDDETKLEEHSTIIMDPAYVHINTETEKRIQEFKEREAGNNIYTIGRYGAWTYCSMEDCMIAAKNLAEKLNAE
;
A
#
# COMPACT_ATOMS: atom_id res chain seq x y z
N MET A 1 -5.86 -2.50 -15.13
CA MET A 1 -5.68 -3.52 -14.05
C MET A 1 -5.34 -4.91 -14.60
N GLY A 2 -5.99 -5.40 -15.66
CA GLY A 2 -5.81 -6.77 -16.15
C GLY A 2 -4.37 -7.24 -16.36
N ARG A 3 -3.46 -6.38 -16.79
CA ARG A 3 -2.04 -6.72 -17.00
C ARG A 3 -1.25 -7.03 -15.71
N PHE A 4 -1.77 -6.67 -14.54
CA PHE A 4 -1.16 -6.96 -13.24
C PHE A 4 -1.72 -8.22 -12.57
N PHE A 5 -2.73 -8.85 -13.18
CA PHE A 5 -3.21 -10.14 -12.72
C PHE A 5 -2.45 -11.26 -13.44
N PRO A 6 -2.07 -12.33 -12.72
CA PRO A 6 -1.50 -13.49 -13.36
C PRO A 6 -2.49 -14.06 -14.38
N TYR A 7 -1.98 -14.46 -15.52
CA TYR A 7 -2.79 -15.11 -16.55
C TYR A 7 -3.30 -16.44 -16.00
N ALA A 8 -4.62 -16.65 -16.04
CA ALA A 8 -5.20 -17.94 -15.67
C ALA A 8 -4.91 -18.94 -16.80
N ASP A 9 -3.83 -19.70 -16.68
CA ASP A 9 -3.53 -20.81 -17.55
C ASP A 9 -4.42 -21.99 -17.18
N ILE A 10 -5.53 -22.15 -17.88
CA ILE A 10 -6.50 -23.22 -17.63
C ILE A 10 -5.88 -24.63 -17.72
N PRO A 11 -5.03 -24.97 -18.71
CA PRO A 11 -4.28 -26.21 -18.71
C PRO A 11 -3.48 -26.44 -17.45
N ALA A 12 -2.69 -25.47 -17.00
CA ALA A 12 -1.89 -25.56 -15.78
C ALA A 12 -2.76 -25.75 -14.53
N ILE A 13 -3.90 -25.08 -14.44
CA ILE A 13 -4.88 -25.27 -13.34
C ILE A 13 -5.38 -26.70 -13.32
N ILE A 14 -5.79 -27.24 -14.47
CA ILE A 14 -6.31 -28.63 -14.59
C ILE A 14 -5.21 -29.64 -14.21
N ASP A 15 -3.98 -29.43 -14.66
CA ASP A 15 -2.86 -30.32 -14.37
C ASP A 15 -2.47 -30.29 -12.90
N ASN A 16 -2.50 -29.12 -12.25
CA ASN A 16 -2.29 -28.99 -10.82
C ASN A 16 -3.40 -29.70 -10.01
N MET A 17 -4.66 -29.54 -10.42
CA MET A 17 -5.79 -30.24 -9.80
C MET A 17 -5.66 -31.77 -9.92
N LYS A 18 -5.23 -32.30 -11.08
CA LYS A 18 -5.02 -33.74 -11.31
C LYS A 18 -3.85 -34.29 -10.52
N ALA A 19 -2.79 -33.50 -10.41
CA ALA A 19 -1.56 -33.90 -9.73
C ALA A 19 -1.62 -33.74 -8.21
N ASN A 20 -2.69 -33.17 -7.68
CA ASN A 20 -2.83 -32.75 -6.27
C ASN A 20 -1.60 -31.97 -5.78
N LYS A 21 -1.05 -31.14 -6.67
CA LYS A 21 0.10 -30.27 -6.37
C LYS A 21 -0.40 -28.90 -5.95
N ASP A 22 0.29 -28.30 -5.01
CA ASP A 22 0.09 -26.90 -4.70
C ASP A 22 0.22 -26.05 -5.95
N SER A 23 -0.70 -25.09 -6.08
CA SER A 23 -0.83 -24.30 -7.29
C SER A 23 0.46 -23.54 -7.61
N THR A 24 0.81 -23.46 -8.88
CA THR A 24 1.87 -22.57 -9.39
C THR A 24 1.34 -21.13 -9.54
N SER A 25 0.47 -20.68 -8.62
CA SER A 25 -0.12 -19.35 -8.66
C SER A 25 0.91 -18.28 -8.30
N TYR A 26 0.65 -17.06 -8.74
CA TYR A 26 1.43 -15.88 -8.36
C TYR A 26 1.46 -15.75 -6.82
N ASN A 27 2.66 -15.58 -6.26
CA ASN A 27 2.90 -15.54 -4.81
C ASN A 27 2.56 -16.86 -4.05
N ASN A 28 2.67 -18.00 -4.70
CA ASN A 28 2.51 -19.29 -4.04
C ASN A 28 3.52 -19.51 -2.92
N THR A 29 4.72 -19.00 -3.08
CA THR A 29 5.77 -18.96 -2.06
C THR A 29 6.31 -17.55 -1.91
N PHE A 30 6.66 -17.15 -0.69
CA PHE A 30 7.26 -15.86 -0.39
C PHE A 30 8.18 -15.98 0.83
N LEU A 31 9.14 -15.06 0.91
CA LEU A 31 9.96 -14.90 2.10
C LEU A 31 9.33 -13.80 2.97
N TYR A 32 9.26 -14.08 4.26
CA TYR A 32 8.74 -13.12 5.23
C TYR A 32 9.71 -12.98 6.40
N PRO A 33 10.03 -11.76 6.86
CA PRO A 33 10.91 -11.57 7.99
C PRO A 33 10.29 -12.15 9.27
N LYS A 34 11.08 -12.88 10.07
CA LYS A 34 10.61 -13.52 11.31
C LYS A 34 9.97 -12.53 12.28
N ASP A 35 10.51 -11.32 12.34
CA ASP A 35 10.03 -10.25 13.23
C ASP A 35 9.05 -9.29 12.52
N GLY A 36 8.39 -9.77 11.44
CA GLY A 36 7.43 -8.99 10.66
C GLY A 36 8.07 -8.08 9.60
N ALA A 37 7.26 -7.59 8.66
CA ALA A 37 7.73 -6.76 7.54
C ALA A 37 8.41 -5.46 7.99
N GLY A 38 8.02 -4.93 9.16
CA GLY A 38 8.63 -3.73 9.76
C GLY A 38 10.11 -3.90 10.07
N SER A 39 10.56 -5.10 10.45
CA SER A 39 11.97 -5.37 10.75
C SER A 39 12.88 -5.17 9.53
N PHE A 40 12.40 -5.53 8.34
CA PHE A 40 13.12 -5.28 7.10
C PHE A 40 13.30 -3.77 6.83
N ILE A 41 12.26 -2.98 7.05
CA ILE A 41 12.34 -1.52 6.92
C ILE A 41 13.28 -0.93 7.98
N GLN A 42 13.26 -1.47 9.20
CA GLN A 42 14.16 -1.02 10.28
C GLN A 42 15.64 -1.25 9.90
N ILE A 43 15.99 -2.41 9.33
CA ILE A 43 17.36 -2.69 8.85
C ILE A 43 17.80 -1.67 7.79
N LEU A 44 16.91 -1.32 6.84
CA LEU A 44 17.21 -0.28 5.86
C LEU A 44 17.39 1.08 6.51
N TYR A 45 16.52 1.45 7.44
CA TYR A 45 16.61 2.70 8.18
C TYR A 45 17.92 2.79 8.99
N ASP A 46 18.30 1.73 9.69
CA ASP A 46 19.52 1.68 10.51
C ASP A 46 20.82 1.81 9.69
N SER A 47 20.74 1.50 8.39
CA SER A 47 21.86 1.69 7.45
C SER A 47 22.05 3.15 7.00
N LEU A 48 21.08 4.02 7.27
CA LEU A 48 21.14 5.42 6.86
C LEU A 48 21.92 6.29 7.84
N ASN A 49 22.41 7.44 7.37
CA ASN A 49 22.89 8.49 8.24
C ASN A 49 21.69 9.23 8.86
N HIS A 50 21.32 8.88 10.07
CA HIS A 50 20.13 9.39 10.76
C HIS A 50 20.12 10.92 10.93
N SER A 51 21.28 11.58 10.94
CA SER A 51 21.33 13.05 11.00
C SER A 51 20.74 13.74 9.76
N LYS A 52 20.51 12.99 8.69
CA LYS A 52 19.87 13.46 7.44
C LYS A 52 18.43 13.01 7.31
N VAL A 53 17.86 12.33 8.30
CA VAL A 53 16.47 11.88 8.31
C VAL A 53 15.67 12.79 9.23
N LEU A 54 14.74 13.54 8.66
CA LEU A 54 13.85 14.44 9.39
C LEU A 54 12.47 13.76 9.50
N LEU A 55 12.14 13.25 10.67
CA LEU A 55 10.84 12.69 11.00
C LEU A 55 9.94 13.75 11.63
N GLY A 56 8.60 13.57 11.51
CA GLY A 56 7.63 14.50 12.09
C GLY A 56 7.46 15.80 11.30
N HIS A 57 8.00 15.87 10.08
CA HIS A 57 7.85 17.02 9.19
C HIS A 57 7.07 16.64 7.95
N LYS A 58 6.32 17.61 7.44
CA LYS A 58 5.54 17.50 6.21
C LYS A 58 5.94 18.60 5.23
N VAL A 59 6.22 18.23 3.98
CA VAL A 59 6.36 19.22 2.90
C VAL A 59 4.97 19.79 2.61
N VAL A 60 4.86 21.11 2.58
CA VAL A 60 3.60 21.82 2.33
C VAL A 60 3.62 22.66 1.05
N LYS A 61 4.82 22.98 0.56
CA LYS A 61 4.99 23.77 -0.67
C LYS A 61 6.31 23.44 -1.37
N ILE A 62 6.29 23.45 -2.70
CA ILE A 62 7.47 23.32 -3.54
C ILE A 62 7.56 24.56 -4.44
N ASP A 63 8.70 25.24 -4.36
CA ASP A 63 9.07 26.32 -5.27
C ASP A 63 10.11 25.75 -6.26
N ASN A 64 9.64 25.49 -7.46
CA ASN A 64 10.43 24.86 -8.50
C ASN A 64 11.48 25.83 -9.11
N GLU A 65 11.19 27.13 -9.14
CA GLU A 65 12.11 28.15 -9.66
C GLU A 65 13.32 28.33 -8.73
N ASN A 66 13.07 28.42 -7.41
CA ASN A 66 14.12 28.59 -6.41
C ASN A 66 14.66 27.26 -5.85
N LYS A 67 14.14 26.12 -6.34
CA LYS A 67 14.48 24.75 -5.87
C LYS A 67 14.42 24.64 -4.35
N THR A 68 13.30 25.06 -3.76
CA THR A 68 13.07 24.97 -2.32
C THR A 68 11.80 24.19 -2.00
N ALA A 69 11.85 23.42 -0.91
CA ALA A 69 10.70 22.76 -0.29
C ALA A 69 10.46 23.41 1.08
N GLU A 70 9.23 23.85 1.34
CA GLU A 70 8.81 24.40 2.61
C GLU A 70 8.14 23.31 3.44
N LEU A 71 8.49 23.24 4.71
CA LEU A 71 7.94 22.30 5.67
C LEU A 71 6.78 22.96 6.46
N ASP A 72 6.02 22.13 7.15
CA ASP A 72 4.87 22.54 7.96
C ASP A 72 5.21 23.45 9.16
N ASP A 73 6.48 23.46 9.59
CA ASP A 73 7.00 24.39 10.59
C ASP A 73 7.49 25.73 10.00
N GLY A 74 7.35 25.94 8.69
CA GLY A 74 7.79 27.13 7.97
C GLY A 74 9.27 27.13 7.57
N SER A 75 10.05 26.12 7.94
CA SER A 75 11.42 25.98 7.50
C SER A 75 11.51 25.63 6.02
N LYS A 76 12.63 25.99 5.36
CA LYS A 76 12.85 25.74 3.93
C LYS A 76 14.12 24.94 3.71
N ILE A 77 14.01 23.95 2.83
CA ILE A 77 15.13 23.11 2.40
C ILE A 77 15.40 23.39 0.93
N THR A 78 16.63 23.75 0.59
CA THR A 78 17.08 23.87 -0.80
C THR A 78 17.53 22.50 -1.30
N TYR A 79 17.17 22.15 -2.53
CA TYR A 79 17.50 20.85 -3.11
C TYR A 79 18.22 20.98 -4.49
N GLY A 80 19.17 20.09 -4.75
CA GLY A 80 19.71 19.86 -6.10
C GLY A 80 18.81 18.92 -6.89
N TYR A 81 18.37 17.85 -6.23
CA TYR A 81 17.41 16.87 -6.73
C TYR A 81 16.28 16.69 -5.71
N LEU A 82 15.04 16.61 -6.19
CA LEU A 82 13.86 16.29 -5.38
C LEU A 82 13.32 14.94 -5.83
N ILE A 83 13.29 13.97 -4.90
CA ILE A 83 12.79 12.62 -5.19
C ILE A 83 11.53 12.41 -4.38
N ASN A 84 10.38 12.39 -5.06
CA ASN A 84 9.09 12.14 -4.44
C ASN A 84 8.78 10.64 -4.40
N THR A 85 8.48 10.12 -3.22
CA THR A 85 7.93 8.77 -2.99
C THR A 85 6.53 8.81 -2.39
N SER A 86 6.06 10.00 -2.00
CA SER A 86 4.71 10.20 -1.45
C SER A 86 3.64 10.07 -2.54
N PRO A 87 2.36 9.90 -2.19
CA PRO A 87 1.29 9.79 -3.17
C PRO A 87 1.26 10.97 -4.15
N LEU A 88 1.27 10.66 -5.45
CA LEU A 88 1.37 11.66 -6.52
C LEU A 88 0.25 12.70 -6.45
N ASN A 89 -0.98 12.27 -6.13
CA ASN A 89 -2.12 13.18 -5.98
C ASN A 89 -1.89 14.26 -4.91
N HIS A 90 -1.24 13.92 -3.80
CA HIS A 90 -0.87 14.87 -2.74
C HIS A 90 0.37 15.67 -3.10
N PHE A 91 1.33 15.05 -3.78
CA PHE A 91 2.53 15.73 -4.25
C PHE A 91 2.22 16.90 -5.19
N LEU A 92 1.24 16.73 -6.07
CA LEU A 92 0.81 17.78 -6.99
C LEU A 92 0.17 18.99 -6.29
N ASP A 93 -0.33 18.83 -5.07
CA ASP A 93 -0.88 19.95 -4.25
C ASP A 93 0.20 20.90 -3.73
N TYR A 94 1.47 20.45 -3.68
CA TYR A 94 2.56 21.27 -3.14
C TYR A 94 3.07 22.33 -4.10
N PHE A 95 2.69 22.26 -5.39
CA PHE A 95 3.06 23.26 -6.39
C PHE A 95 2.07 24.41 -6.43
N GLU A 96 2.57 25.64 -6.56
CA GLU A 96 1.70 26.79 -6.73
C GLU A 96 1.03 26.81 -8.12
N GLY A 97 -0.23 27.22 -8.13
CA GLY A 97 -0.98 27.37 -9.38
C GLY A 97 -1.82 26.15 -9.75
N LYS A 98 -2.37 26.18 -10.97
CA LYS A 98 -3.28 25.13 -11.48
C LYS A 98 -2.63 24.25 -12.54
N GLU A 99 -1.33 24.32 -12.64
CA GLU A 99 -0.56 23.68 -13.72
C GLU A 99 -0.81 22.16 -13.81
N PHE A 100 -0.90 21.48 -12.66
CA PHE A 100 -1.09 20.04 -12.58
C PHE A 100 -2.53 19.60 -12.33
N LYS A 101 -3.48 20.55 -12.30
CA LYS A 101 -4.87 20.25 -11.94
C LYS A 101 -5.50 19.17 -12.82
N ASN A 102 -5.26 19.23 -14.13
CA ASN A 102 -5.79 18.24 -15.08
C ASN A 102 -5.22 16.84 -14.83
N LEU A 103 -3.95 16.73 -14.43
CA LEU A 103 -3.36 15.45 -14.04
C LEU A 103 -3.97 14.97 -12.72
N GLN A 104 -4.02 15.82 -11.71
CA GLN A 104 -4.56 15.50 -10.40
C GLN A 104 -6.02 15.01 -10.46
N GLU A 105 -6.88 15.67 -11.26
CA GLU A 105 -8.26 15.26 -11.48
C GLU A 105 -8.37 13.88 -12.16
N ALA A 106 -7.41 13.53 -13.03
CA ALA A 106 -7.36 12.24 -13.70
C ALA A 106 -6.89 11.10 -12.79
N LEU A 107 -6.20 11.41 -11.68
CA LEU A 107 -5.76 10.40 -10.72
C LEU A 107 -6.94 9.84 -9.93
N SER A 108 -7.20 8.56 -10.11
CA SER A 108 -8.27 7.83 -9.43
C SER A 108 -7.71 6.70 -8.58
N TYR A 109 -8.34 6.44 -7.44
CA TYR A 109 -7.90 5.44 -6.47
C TYR A 109 -9.06 5.04 -5.56
N ASN A 110 -8.87 4.00 -4.78
CA ASN A 110 -9.75 3.68 -3.66
C ASN A 110 -9.02 3.89 -2.33
N LYS A 111 -9.79 4.00 -1.26
CA LYS A 111 -9.31 3.94 0.12
C LYS A 111 -9.58 2.57 0.70
N VAL A 112 -8.82 2.18 1.70
CA VAL A 112 -9.04 0.94 2.43
C VAL A 112 -8.95 1.22 3.92
N LEU A 113 -10.00 0.86 4.63
CA LEU A 113 -9.98 0.73 6.08
C LEU A 113 -9.46 -0.66 6.43
N VAL A 114 -8.40 -0.72 7.21
CA VAL A 114 -7.78 -1.96 7.66
C VAL A 114 -7.95 -2.07 9.16
N PHE A 115 -8.51 -3.20 9.61
CA PHE A 115 -8.41 -3.62 11.01
C PHE A 115 -7.33 -4.67 11.16
N ASN A 116 -6.43 -4.49 12.11
CA ASN A 116 -5.60 -5.56 12.63
C ASN A 116 -6.24 -6.04 13.93
N LEU A 117 -6.55 -7.33 14.02
CA LEU A 117 -7.31 -7.93 15.12
C LEU A 117 -6.51 -9.06 15.75
N GLY A 118 -6.37 -9.03 17.07
CA GLY A 118 -5.75 -10.07 17.88
C GLY A 118 -6.78 -10.75 18.78
N PHE A 119 -6.79 -12.10 18.78
CA PHE A 119 -7.76 -12.89 19.53
C PHE A 119 -7.08 -13.83 20.53
N ASN A 120 -7.85 -14.34 21.49
CA ASN A 120 -7.38 -15.18 22.59
C ASN A 120 -7.02 -16.62 22.22
N LYS A 121 -7.42 -17.09 21.05
CA LYS A 121 -7.17 -18.48 20.60
C LYS A 121 -6.82 -18.55 19.12
N LYS A 122 -6.23 -19.66 18.67
CA LYS A 122 -5.84 -19.89 17.27
C LYS A 122 -7.08 -20.08 16.38
N SER A 123 -6.96 -19.71 15.09
CA SER A 123 -7.96 -19.99 14.07
C SER A 123 -8.04 -21.50 13.76
N LYS A 124 -9.18 -21.92 13.22
CA LYS A 124 -9.31 -23.22 12.56
C LYS A 124 -8.67 -23.27 11.18
N TYR A 125 -8.39 -22.10 10.59
CA TYR A 125 -7.65 -21.96 9.34
C TYR A 125 -6.18 -21.86 9.69
N THR A 126 -5.40 -22.90 9.37
CA THR A 126 -4.01 -23.02 9.82
C THR A 126 -2.99 -22.95 8.68
N GLU A 127 -3.46 -22.97 7.43
CA GLU A 127 -2.60 -22.98 6.24
C GLU A 127 -2.81 -21.77 5.35
N GLU A 128 -3.98 -21.09 5.48
CA GLU A 128 -4.33 -19.95 4.67
C GLU A 128 -3.59 -18.70 5.14
N HIS A 129 -2.92 -18.01 4.22
CA HIS A 129 -2.29 -16.72 4.51
C HIS A 129 -3.26 -15.57 4.30
N TRP A 130 -4.16 -15.68 3.31
CA TRP A 130 -5.26 -14.74 3.08
C TRP A 130 -6.41 -15.40 2.31
N MET A 131 -7.59 -14.82 2.45
CA MET A 131 -8.79 -15.20 1.72
C MET A 131 -9.52 -13.97 1.17
N TYR A 132 -10.08 -14.10 -0.04
CA TYR A 132 -11.02 -13.15 -0.59
C TYR A 132 -12.44 -13.58 -0.31
N ILE A 133 -13.28 -12.63 0.11
CA ILE A 133 -14.69 -12.87 0.45
C ILE A 133 -15.57 -12.18 -0.61
N PRO A 134 -16.13 -12.92 -1.57
CA PRO A 134 -16.92 -12.34 -2.65
C PRO A 134 -18.37 -12.03 -2.26
N ASP A 135 -18.83 -12.44 -1.07
CA ASP A 135 -20.20 -12.21 -0.61
C ASP A 135 -20.41 -10.73 -0.27
N LYS A 136 -21.26 -10.05 -1.04
CA LYS A 136 -21.58 -8.63 -0.84
C LYS A 136 -22.35 -8.31 0.44
N LYS A 137 -22.82 -9.34 1.17
CA LYS A 137 -23.46 -9.17 2.48
C LYS A 137 -22.45 -8.98 3.61
N VAL A 138 -21.17 -9.23 3.33
CA VAL A 138 -20.06 -9.04 4.24
C VAL A 138 -19.41 -7.68 3.95
N ASN A 139 -19.04 -6.94 4.98
CA ASN A 139 -18.51 -5.59 4.85
C ASN A 139 -17.04 -5.52 4.42
N PHE A 140 -16.33 -6.63 4.37
CA PHE A 140 -14.94 -6.72 3.96
C PHE A 140 -14.77 -7.65 2.76
N TYR A 141 -13.74 -7.41 1.95
CA TYR A 141 -13.46 -8.19 0.74
C TYR A 141 -12.25 -9.11 0.87
N ARG A 142 -11.35 -8.83 1.83
CA ARG A 142 -10.15 -9.63 2.09
C ARG A 142 -9.87 -9.71 3.59
N ILE A 143 -9.42 -10.88 3.99
CA ILE A 143 -8.86 -11.15 5.30
C ILE A 143 -7.51 -11.84 5.13
N GLY A 144 -6.61 -11.67 6.08
CA GLY A 144 -5.33 -12.36 6.11
C GLY A 144 -4.95 -12.77 7.51
N PHE A 145 -4.15 -13.81 7.62
CA PHE A 145 -3.77 -14.48 8.84
C PHE A 145 -2.28 -14.30 9.09
N TYR A 146 -1.93 -13.36 9.97
CA TYR A 146 -0.53 -13.15 10.37
C TYR A 146 0.00 -14.31 11.20
N ASP A 147 -0.85 -14.92 12.02
CA ASP A 147 -0.48 -16.06 12.84
C ASP A 147 -0.01 -17.26 12.02
N ASN A 148 -0.57 -17.50 10.84
CA ASN A 148 -0.12 -18.56 9.94
C ASN A 148 1.22 -18.23 9.27
N ILE A 149 1.47 -16.95 8.99
CA ILE A 149 2.75 -16.50 8.41
C ILE A 149 3.86 -16.56 9.44
N LEU A 150 3.56 -16.22 10.70
CA LEU A 150 4.53 -16.08 11.80
C LEU A 150 4.58 -17.30 12.73
N ASP A 151 3.77 -18.34 12.46
CA ASP A 151 3.60 -19.53 13.30
C ASP A 151 3.29 -19.18 14.77
N ALA A 152 2.32 -18.26 14.95
CA ALA A 152 1.90 -17.82 16.27
C ALA A 152 0.76 -18.68 16.84
N ASP A 153 0.68 -18.75 18.17
CA ASP A 153 -0.31 -19.60 18.89
C ASP A 153 -1.70 -18.99 18.98
N LYS A 154 -1.83 -17.69 18.69
CA LYS A 154 -3.09 -16.94 18.76
C LYS A 154 -3.40 -16.31 17.42
N LEU A 155 -4.69 -16.31 17.04
CA LEU A 155 -5.17 -15.67 15.83
C LEU A 155 -4.81 -14.18 15.82
N SER A 156 -4.06 -13.80 14.81
CA SER A 156 -3.75 -12.43 14.46
C SER A 156 -4.04 -12.23 12.99
N MET A 157 -4.92 -11.29 12.67
CA MET A 157 -5.42 -11.13 11.32
C MET A 157 -5.60 -9.68 10.91
N TYR A 158 -5.58 -9.44 9.61
CA TYR A 158 -6.02 -8.16 9.05
C TYR A 158 -7.31 -8.32 8.26
N ILE A 159 -8.12 -7.27 8.25
CA ILE A 159 -9.40 -7.17 7.54
C ILE A 159 -9.35 -5.94 6.65
N GLU A 160 -9.70 -6.07 5.38
CA GLU A 160 -9.73 -4.95 4.44
C GLU A 160 -11.15 -4.61 3.99
N ILE A 161 -11.54 -3.36 4.18
CA ILE A 161 -12.83 -2.78 3.78
C ILE A 161 -12.57 -1.67 2.76
N GLY A 162 -13.12 -1.81 1.56
CA GLY A 162 -12.92 -0.86 0.47
C GLY A 162 -13.87 0.32 0.51
N TYR A 163 -13.34 1.52 0.22
CA TYR A 163 -14.08 2.78 0.11
C TYR A 163 -13.71 3.49 -1.19
N GLY A 164 -14.63 4.29 -1.71
CA GLY A 164 -14.36 5.15 -2.85
C GLY A 164 -13.45 6.33 -2.50
N LYS A 165 -12.81 6.92 -3.51
CA LYS A 165 -11.94 8.11 -3.38
C LYS A 165 -12.58 9.25 -2.58
N ASN A 166 -13.88 9.48 -2.78
CA ASN A 166 -14.60 10.61 -2.20
C ASN A 166 -15.30 10.29 -0.88
N ASP A 167 -15.24 9.03 -0.43
CA ASP A 167 -15.87 8.63 0.83
C ASP A 167 -15.10 9.24 2.01
N VAL A 168 -15.84 9.74 2.99
CA VAL A 168 -15.29 10.19 4.27
C VAL A 168 -15.45 9.04 5.26
N ILE A 169 -14.39 8.69 5.96
CA ILE A 169 -14.38 7.65 6.99
C ILE A 169 -14.19 8.36 8.32
N THR A 170 -15.26 8.42 9.12
CA THR A 170 -15.24 9.03 10.44
C THR A 170 -14.92 7.99 11.52
N ASP A 171 -14.57 8.43 12.72
CA ASP A 171 -14.35 7.53 13.87
C ASP A 171 -15.61 6.70 14.18
N ALA A 172 -16.80 7.28 14.05
CA ALA A 172 -18.08 6.58 14.20
C ALA A 172 -18.29 5.50 13.13
N ASP A 173 -17.84 5.75 11.90
CA ASP A 173 -17.85 4.73 10.83
C ASP A 173 -16.89 3.60 11.18
N VAL A 174 -15.70 3.90 11.69
CA VAL A 174 -14.71 2.91 12.10
C VAL A 174 -15.28 1.99 13.19
N GLU A 175 -15.90 2.55 14.23
CA GLU A 175 -16.54 1.77 15.30
C GLU A 175 -17.66 0.87 14.77
N THR A 176 -18.51 1.41 13.90
CA THR A 176 -19.60 0.68 13.26
C THR A 176 -19.07 -0.47 12.40
N GLN A 177 -18.03 -0.21 11.62
CA GLN A 177 -17.41 -1.22 10.77
C GLN A 177 -16.71 -2.31 11.58
N LEU A 178 -16.07 -1.97 12.70
CA LEU A 178 -15.45 -2.97 13.58
C LEU A 178 -16.51 -3.93 14.13
N LYS A 179 -17.61 -3.40 14.65
CA LYS A 179 -18.72 -4.22 15.15
C LYS A 179 -19.28 -5.16 14.08
N LEU A 180 -19.57 -4.61 12.90
CA LEU A 180 -20.09 -5.39 11.77
C LEU A 180 -19.08 -6.44 11.28
N THR A 181 -17.79 -6.12 11.34
CA THR A 181 -16.71 -7.06 11.01
C THR A 181 -16.71 -8.25 11.93
N LEU A 182 -16.78 -8.04 13.25
CA LEU A 182 -16.83 -9.13 14.23
C LEU A 182 -18.09 -10.01 14.05
N GLU A 183 -19.24 -9.40 13.81
CA GLU A 183 -20.49 -10.12 13.48
C GLU A 183 -20.34 -10.98 12.21
N ASN A 184 -19.71 -10.44 11.16
CA ASN A 184 -19.50 -11.16 9.91
C ASN A 184 -18.46 -12.27 10.04
N LEU A 185 -17.37 -12.06 10.78
CA LEU A 185 -16.39 -13.10 11.09
C LEU A 185 -17.05 -14.29 11.82
N HIS A 186 -17.96 -14.01 12.74
CA HIS A 186 -18.73 -15.03 13.45
C HIS A 186 -19.68 -15.76 12.49
N LYS A 187 -20.46 -15.04 11.66
CA LYS A 187 -21.37 -15.63 10.66
C LYS A 187 -20.65 -16.54 9.67
N LEU A 188 -19.43 -16.17 9.28
CA LEU A 188 -18.57 -16.98 8.39
C LEU A 188 -17.91 -18.16 9.13
N GLY A 189 -18.07 -18.25 10.46
CA GLY A 189 -17.45 -19.26 11.29
C GLY A 189 -15.93 -19.17 11.32
N ILE A 190 -15.36 -17.98 11.11
CA ILE A 190 -13.92 -17.70 11.26
C ILE A 190 -13.59 -17.60 12.74
N ILE A 191 -14.46 -16.96 13.50
CA ILE A 191 -14.46 -16.91 14.95
C ILE A 191 -15.75 -17.56 15.49
N ASP A 192 -15.76 -17.95 16.76
CA ASP A 192 -16.88 -18.55 17.47
C ASP A 192 -17.17 -17.82 18.80
N ASP A 193 -18.15 -18.29 19.56
CA ASP A 193 -18.58 -17.67 20.83
C ASP A 193 -17.48 -17.61 21.90
N GLU A 194 -16.50 -18.51 21.81
CA GLU A 194 -15.36 -18.55 22.74
C GLU A 194 -14.19 -17.66 22.29
N THR A 195 -14.21 -17.20 21.02
CA THR A 195 -13.17 -16.34 20.45
C THR A 195 -13.39 -14.91 20.90
N LYS A 196 -12.47 -14.38 21.71
CA LYS A 196 -12.54 -13.02 22.25
C LYS A 196 -11.49 -12.15 21.60
N LEU A 197 -11.90 -10.99 21.12
CA LEU A 197 -10.99 -9.93 20.69
C LEU A 197 -10.21 -9.43 21.92
N GLU A 198 -8.88 -9.52 21.88
CA GLU A 198 -7.99 -9.04 22.95
C GLU A 198 -7.47 -7.63 22.62
N GLU A 199 -7.07 -7.41 21.37
CA GLU A 199 -6.57 -6.11 20.92
C GLU A 199 -6.94 -5.85 19.46
N HIS A 200 -6.99 -4.58 19.08
CA HIS A 200 -7.11 -4.18 17.69
C HIS A 200 -6.41 -2.85 17.42
N SER A 201 -6.04 -2.67 16.17
CA SER A 201 -5.61 -1.37 15.64
C SER A 201 -6.26 -1.09 14.30
N THR A 202 -6.31 0.18 13.92
CA THR A 202 -6.98 0.64 12.71
C THR A 202 -6.03 1.48 11.87
N ILE A 203 -6.06 1.24 10.56
CA ILE A 203 -5.31 2.04 9.58
C ILE A 203 -6.27 2.43 8.45
N ILE A 204 -6.29 3.71 8.09
CA ILE A 204 -6.96 4.19 6.89
C ILE A 204 -5.87 4.47 5.85
N MET A 205 -5.88 3.71 4.76
CA MET A 205 -4.98 3.92 3.63
C MET A 205 -5.66 4.83 2.60
N ASP A 206 -5.09 6.04 2.40
CA ASP A 206 -5.57 7.06 1.47
C ASP A 206 -4.39 7.73 0.73
N PRO A 207 -4.12 7.37 -0.53
CA PRO A 207 -4.73 6.31 -1.33
C PRO A 207 -4.29 4.89 -0.92
N ALA A 208 -5.11 3.87 -1.21
CA ALA A 208 -4.75 2.47 -1.04
C ALA A 208 -4.33 1.83 -2.38
N TYR A 209 -5.27 1.66 -3.30
CA TYR A 209 -4.99 1.12 -4.63
C TYR A 209 -5.25 2.18 -5.69
N VAL A 210 -4.22 2.52 -6.45
CA VAL A 210 -4.31 3.45 -7.56
C VAL A 210 -4.97 2.77 -8.78
N HIS A 211 -5.83 3.51 -9.47
CA HIS A 211 -6.44 3.03 -10.70
C HIS A 211 -5.58 3.44 -11.89
N ILE A 212 -5.16 2.45 -12.67
CA ILE A 212 -4.26 2.62 -13.79
C ILE A 212 -5.05 2.44 -15.09
N ASN A 213 -4.96 3.42 -15.97
CA ASN A 213 -5.47 3.35 -17.33
C ASN A 213 -4.49 4.05 -18.30
N THR A 214 -4.62 3.77 -19.58
CA THR A 214 -3.69 4.24 -20.61
C THR A 214 -3.56 5.75 -20.65
N GLU A 215 -4.67 6.48 -20.49
CA GLU A 215 -4.64 7.95 -20.52
C GLU A 215 -3.91 8.52 -19.31
N THR A 216 -4.21 8.00 -18.11
CA THR A 216 -3.53 8.44 -16.88
C THR A 216 -2.04 8.12 -16.94
N GLU A 217 -1.66 6.95 -17.44
CA GLU A 217 -0.25 6.58 -17.62
C GLU A 217 0.48 7.54 -18.55
N LYS A 218 -0.13 7.90 -19.69
CA LYS A 218 0.45 8.87 -20.63
C LYS A 218 0.68 10.22 -19.96
N ARG A 219 -0.32 10.75 -19.25
CA ARG A 219 -0.21 12.04 -18.53
C ARG A 219 0.86 12.01 -17.43
N ILE A 220 0.96 10.90 -16.70
CA ILE A 220 2.01 10.71 -15.67
C ILE A 220 3.38 10.68 -16.33
N GLN A 221 3.53 10.02 -17.48
CA GLN A 221 4.79 9.97 -18.19
C GLN A 221 5.21 11.36 -18.71
N GLU A 222 4.29 12.12 -19.27
CA GLU A 222 4.52 13.52 -19.70
C GLU A 222 4.94 14.40 -18.51
N PHE A 223 4.30 14.23 -17.35
CA PHE A 223 4.69 14.90 -16.10
C PHE A 223 6.14 14.54 -15.70
N LYS A 224 6.47 13.24 -15.67
CA LYS A 224 7.79 12.77 -15.27
C LYS A 224 8.90 13.30 -16.19
N GLU A 225 8.66 13.30 -17.49
CA GLU A 225 9.63 13.79 -18.48
C GLU A 225 9.87 15.30 -18.33
N ARG A 226 8.80 16.07 -18.12
CA ARG A 226 8.90 17.51 -17.90
C ARG A 226 9.63 17.83 -16.60
N GLU A 227 9.26 17.19 -15.49
CA GLU A 227 9.82 17.49 -14.18
C GLU A 227 11.24 16.94 -13.98
N ALA A 228 11.65 15.93 -14.75
CA ALA A 228 13.06 15.51 -14.79
C ALA A 228 13.98 16.65 -15.27
N GLY A 229 13.52 17.52 -16.19
CA GLY A 229 14.23 18.73 -16.59
C GLY A 229 14.41 19.76 -15.46
N ASN A 230 13.59 19.68 -14.44
CA ASN A 230 13.64 20.48 -13.22
C ASN A 230 14.36 19.77 -12.05
N ASN A 231 14.97 18.61 -12.30
CA ASN A 231 15.57 17.73 -11.31
C ASN A 231 14.56 17.18 -10.28
N ILE A 232 13.31 17.01 -10.68
CA ILE A 232 12.25 16.42 -9.86
C ILE A 232 11.91 15.03 -10.41
N TYR A 233 12.00 14.03 -9.55
CA TYR A 233 11.73 12.63 -9.90
C TYR A 233 10.66 12.06 -8.96
N THR A 234 9.78 11.24 -9.52
CA THR A 234 8.74 10.58 -8.74
C THR A 234 8.81 9.07 -8.97
N ILE A 235 9.03 8.31 -7.91
CA ILE A 235 9.29 6.87 -7.93
C ILE A 235 8.49 6.14 -6.85
N GLY A 236 8.53 4.80 -6.88
CA GLY A 236 7.85 3.94 -5.92
C GLY A 236 6.35 3.80 -6.21
N ARG A 237 5.68 2.98 -5.41
CA ARG A 237 4.29 2.59 -5.64
C ARG A 237 3.34 3.77 -5.78
N TYR A 238 3.42 4.71 -4.88
CA TYR A 238 2.52 5.87 -4.82
C TYR A 238 3.06 7.08 -5.59
N GLY A 239 4.37 7.34 -5.52
CA GLY A 239 4.98 8.44 -6.27
C GLY A 239 4.91 8.22 -7.77
N ALA A 240 5.19 7.01 -8.24
CA ALA A 240 5.07 6.67 -9.67
C ALA A 240 3.62 6.37 -10.10
N TRP A 241 2.66 6.33 -9.18
CA TRP A 241 1.25 6.01 -9.40
C TRP A 241 1.06 4.67 -10.12
N THR A 242 1.67 3.62 -9.59
CA THR A 242 1.67 2.29 -10.20
C THR A 242 1.39 1.20 -9.17
N TYR A 243 1.15 -0.02 -9.66
CA TYR A 243 1.03 -1.20 -8.80
C TYR A 243 2.33 -1.99 -8.88
N CYS A 244 3.07 -2.03 -7.77
CA CYS A 244 4.37 -2.68 -7.69
C CYS A 244 4.64 -3.21 -6.27
N SER A 245 5.62 -4.12 -6.17
CA SER A 245 6.10 -4.70 -4.91
C SER A 245 7.13 -3.79 -4.21
N MET A 246 7.55 -4.16 -3.01
CA MET A 246 8.69 -3.52 -2.34
C MET A 246 9.99 -3.69 -3.13
N GLU A 247 10.21 -4.86 -3.74
CA GLU A 247 11.37 -5.13 -4.59
C GLU A 247 11.40 -4.19 -5.79
N ASP A 248 10.27 -4.00 -6.49
CA ASP A 248 10.17 -3.06 -7.60
C ASP A 248 10.50 -1.62 -7.17
N CYS A 249 10.09 -1.21 -5.96
CA CYS A 249 10.44 0.10 -5.41
C CYS A 249 11.95 0.23 -5.18
N MET A 250 12.60 -0.81 -4.67
CA MET A 250 14.07 -0.82 -4.47
C MET A 250 14.81 -0.78 -5.80
N ILE A 251 14.35 -1.54 -6.80
CA ILE A 251 14.92 -1.51 -8.17
C ILE A 251 14.77 -0.12 -8.78
N ALA A 252 13.59 0.50 -8.64
CA ALA A 252 13.37 1.86 -9.15
C ALA A 252 14.29 2.89 -8.47
N ALA A 253 14.49 2.77 -7.16
CA ALA A 253 15.39 3.64 -6.41
C ALA A 253 16.86 3.45 -6.85
N LYS A 254 17.31 2.20 -7.01
CA LYS A 254 18.66 1.87 -7.50
C LYS A 254 18.89 2.45 -8.88
N ASN A 255 18.00 2.21 -9.82
CA ASN A 255 18.13 2.69 -11.21
C ASN A 255 18.20 4.23 -11.27
N LEU A 256 17.38 4.92 -10.45
CA LEU A 256 17.44 6.38 -10.37
C LEU A 256 18.78 6.86 -9.79
N ALA A 257 19.26 6.23 -8.69
CA ALA A 257 20.54 6.59 -8.09
C ALA A 257 21.72 6.38 -9.05
N GLU A 258 21.73 5.27 -9.80
CA GLU A 258 22.75 5.00 -10.83
C GLU A 258 22.72 6.07 -11.94
N LYS A 259 21.53 6.46 -12.39
CA LYS A 259 21.38 7.54 -13.38
C LYS A 259 21.94 8.86 -12.87
N LEU A 260 21.53 9.31 -11.67
CA LEU A 260 21.94 10.60 -11.11
C LEU A 260 23.43 10.66 -10.74
N ASN A 261 24.07 9.52 -10.49
CA ASN A 261 25.51 9.46 -10.22
C ASN A 261 26.35 9.43 -11.52
N ALA A 262 25.73 9.19 -12.67
CA ALA A 262 26.40 9.18 -13.98
C ALA A 262 26.36 10.54 -14.69
N GLU A 263 25.51 11.46 -14.25
CA GLU A 263 25.39 12.85 -14.69
C GLU A 263 26.40 13.74 -13.94
#